data_efe7471259ae004a400f0c9b65871331
#
_entry.id   efe7471259ae004a400f0c9b65871331
#
_cell.length_a   1.000
_cell.length_b   1.000
_cell.length_c   1.000
_cell.angle_alpha   90.00
_cell.angle_beta   90.00
_cell.angle_gamma   90.00
#
_symmetry.space_group_name_H-M   'P 1'
#
loop_
_entity.id
_entity.type
_entity.pdbx_description
1 polymer ?
#
loop_
_entity_poly.entity_id
_entity_poly.type
_entity_poly.pdbx_seq_one_letter_code
_entity_poly.pdbx_strand_id
1 'polypeptide(L)'
;MKELRIQYNSPVVLTFFLLSLGALALGEFTGERTTWLLFTVYRSPLTDPLTYLRMFTHVLGHADYTHFMSNMMLFLVVGPPLEEKYGSKRLLGCIVLTAFVSGLVQFIFFPATALLGTSGIVFMMIVLSSLAGMRNGSIPLTLIVVVILYLGGEIVDAVTAQDNISQLTHIIGGLCGAAMGFAMSRPHRRR
;
A
#
# COMPACT_ATOMS: atom_id res chain seq x y z
N MET A 1 23.92 33.46 -0.53
CA MET A 1 22.79 32.67 -0.03
C MET A 1 22.51 31.60 -1.06
N LYS A 2 22.48 30.27 -0.68
CA LYS A 2 22.04 29.21 -1.61
C LYS A 2 20.55 29.42 -1.85
N GLU A 3 20.15 29.52 -3.12
CA GLU A 3 18.74 29.58 -3.48
C GLU A 3 18.06 28.26 -3.05
N LEU A 4 16.93 28.37 -2.34
CA LEU A 4 16.05 27.25 -2.05
C LEU A 4 15.40 26.79 -3.36
N ARG A 5 15.68 25.53 -3.76
CA ARG A 5 15.10 24.92 -4.96
C ARG A 5 14.17 23.79 -4.55
N ILE A 6 12.95 23.81 -5.06
CA ILE A 6 12.01 22.69 -4.93
C ILE A 6 12.47 21.56 -5.87
N GLN A 7 12.61 20.34 -5.33
CA GLN A 7 13.04 19.18 -6.07
C GLN A 7 11.95 18.09 -6.06
N TYR A 8 11.70 17.49 -7.22
CA TYR A 8 10.85 16.30 -7.36
C TYR A 8 11.69 15.06 -7.04
N ASN A 9 11.90 14.82 -5.73
CA ASN A 9 12.91 13.88 -5.22
C ASN A 9 12.49 12.40 -5.16
N SER A 10 11.18 12.13 -5.21
CA SER A 10 10.62 10.78 -5.07
C SER A 10 9.50 10.58 -6.09
N PRO A 11 9.84 10.31 -7.36
CA PRO A 11 8.88 10.35 -8.46
C PRO A 11 7.75 9.30 -8.32
N VAL A 12 8.02 8.11 -7.83
CA VAL A 12 6.98 7.08 -7.63
C VAL A 12 6.03 7.49 -6.52
N VAL A 13 6.57 7.92 -5.39
CA VAL A 13 5.77 8.33 -4.23
C VAL A 13 4.89 9.54 -4.56
N LEU A 14 5.48 10.58 -5.16
CA LEU A 14 4.74 11.78 -5.51
C LEU A 14 3.71 11.54 -6.62
N THR A 15 4.04 10.75 -7.62
CA THR A 15 3.09 10.37 -8.67
C THR A 15 1.93 9.56 -8.11
N PHE A 16 2.20 8.59 -7.25
CA PHE A 16 1.16 7.78 -6.59
C PHE A 16 0.22 8.66 -5.76
N PHE A 17 0.79 9.58 -4.95
CA PHE A 17 0.01 10.55 -4.18
C PHE A 17 -0.91 11.39 -5.07
N LEU A 18 -0.38 11.95 -6.17
CA LEU A 18 -1.17 12.77 -7.10
C LEU A 18 -2.28 11.95 -7.81
N LEU A 19 -2.00 10.70 -8.17
CA LEU A 19 -3.01 9.81 -8.74
C LEU A 19 -4.11 9.48 -7.73
N SER A 20 -3.76 9.21 -6.47
CA SER A 20 -4.73 8.96 -5.41
C SER A 20 -5.57 10.20 -5.10
N LEU A 21 -4.96 11.39 -5.08
CA LEU A 21 -5.69 12.65 -4.93
C LEU A 21 -6.65 12.89 -6.09
N GLY A 22 -6.21 12.61 -7.32
CA GLY A 22 -7.05 12.69 -8.51
C GLY A 22 -8.21 11.69 -8.46
N ALA A 23 -7.97 10.46 -7.99
CA ALA A 23 -9.01 9.44 -7.82
C ALA A 23 -10.06 9.88 -6.78
N LEU A 24 -9.63 10.44 -5.64
CA LEU A 24 -10.53 11.00 -4.63
C LEU A 24 -11.37 12.15 -5.21
N ALA A 25 -10.73 13.12 -5.87
CA ALA A 25 -11.42 14.26 -6.48
C ALA A 25 -12.45 13.81 -7.52
N LEU A 26 -12.12 12.85 -8.38
CA LEU A 26 -13.05 12.26 -9.35
C LEU A 26 -14.22 11.56 -8.65
N GLY A 27 -13.97 10.86 -7.55
CA GLY A 27 -15.00 10.24 -6.72
C GLY A 27 -16.00 11.27 -6.21
N GLU A 28 -15.51 12.31 -5.58
CA GLU A 28 -16.33 13.42 -5.06
C GLU A 28 -17.16 14.09 -6.17
N PHE A 29 -16.55 14.44 -7.31
CA PHE A 29 -17.25 15.06 -8.44
C PHE A 29 -18.33 14.18 -9.08
N THR A 30 -18.20 12.86 -9.00
CA THR A 30 -19.12 11.91 -9.63
C THR A 30 -20.11 11.27 -8.66
N GLY A 31 -20.11 11.68 -7.38
CA GLY A 31 -20.90 11.06 -6.34
C GLY A 31 -20.52 9.58 -6.19
N GLU A 32 -19.25 9.31 -6.00
CA GLU A 32 -18.59 8.01 -5.79
C GLU A 32 -18.65 7.03 -6.99
N ARG A 33 -19.27 7.40 -8.09
CA ARG A 33 -19.42 6.51 -9.27
C ARG A 33 -18.08 6.06 -9.83
N THR A 34 -17.11 6.98 -9.96
CA THR A 34 -15.76 6.63 -10.46
C THR A 34 -14.97 5.82 -9.46
N THR A 35 -15.15 6.06 -8.17
CA THR A 35 -14.54 5.27 -7.08
C THR A 35 -14.97 3.81 -7.21
N TRP A 36 -16.26 3.53 -7.32
CA TRP A 36 -16.78 2.18 -7.52
C TRP A 36 -16.38 1.57 -8.85
N LEU A 37 -16.40 2.34 -9.93
CA LEU A 37 -16.13 1.85 -11.28
C LEU A 37 -14.67 1.49 -11.51
N LEU A 38 -13.73 2.31 -11.01
CA LEU A 38 -12.30 2.25 -11.37
C LEU A 38 -11.39 1.92 -10.20
N PHE A 39 -11.76 2.27 -8.97
CA PHE A 39 -10.88 2.28 -7.80
C PHE A 39 -11.36 1.42 -6.64
N THR A 40 -12.27 0.49 -6.90
CA THR A 40 -12.77 -0.46 -5.89
C THR A 40 -12.76 -1.86 -6.47
N VAL A 41 -12.07 -2.80 -5.83
CA VAL A 41 -12.08 -4.22 -6.23
C VAL A 41 -13.21 -4.96 -5.50
N TYR A 42 -14.02 -5.65 -6.26
CA TYR A 42 -15.14 -6.49 -5.81
C TYR A 42 -15.37 -7.64 -6.79
N ARG A 43 -16.18 -8.63 -6.41
CA ARG A 43 -16.51 -9.76 -7.29
C ARG A 43 -17.34 -9.27 -8.47
N SER A 44 -16.82 -9.46 -9.67
CA SER A 44 -17.44 -9.05 -10.93
C SER A 44 -17.13 -10.07 -12.02
N PRO A 45 -17.89 -10.08 -13.16
CA PRO A 45 -17.62 -11.03 -14.23
C PRO A 45 -16.20 -10.93 -14.78
N LEU A 46 -15.55 -12.06 -15.03
CA LEU A 46 -14.21 -12.10 -15.63
C LEU A 46 -14.20 -11.66 -17.11
N THR A 47 -15.36 -11.52 -17.73
CA THR A 47 -15.53 -10.95 -19.07
C THR A 47 -15.48 -9.42 -19.07
N ASP A 48 -15.62 -8.77 -17.90
CA ASP A 48 -15.48 -7.33 -17.76
C ASP A 48 -13.99 -6.96 -17.61
N PRO A 49 -13.39 -6.20 -18.55
CA PRO A 49 -11.99 -5.79 -18.47
C PRO A 49 -11.69 -4.93 -17.24
N LEU A 50 -12.66 -4.20 -16.71
CA LEU A 50 -12.52 -3.40 -15.51
C LEU A 50 -12.24 -4.27 -14.26
N THR A 51 -12.64 -5.54 -14.28
CA THR A 51 -12.29 -6.49 -13.21
C THR A 51 -10.77 -6.59 -13.00
N TYR A 52 -10.03 -6.67 -14.10
CA TYR A 52 -8.56 -6.76 -14.04
C TYR A 52 -7.92 -5.40 -13.68
N LEU A 53 -8.46 -4.31 -14.19
CA LEU A 53 -7.99 -2.97 -13.86
C LEU A 53 -8.13 -2.72 -12.35
N ARG A 54 -9.29 -3.02 -11.78
CA ARG A 54 -9.59 -2.83 -10.36
C ARG A 54 -8.65 -3.61 -9.43
N MET A 55 -8.09 -4.75 -9.87
CA MET A 55 -7.08 -5.50 -9.10
C MET A 55 -5.80 -4.70 -8.82
N PHE A 56 -5.54 -3.66 -9.61
CA PHE A 56 -4.37 -2.80 -9.45
C PHE A 56 -4.73 -1.39 -8.95
N THR A 57 -5.87 -0.86 -9.35
CA THR A 57 -6.22 0.53 -9.09
C THR A 57 -6.95 0.76 -7.77
N HIS A 58 -7.45 -0.28 -7.12
CA HIS A 58 -8.13 -0.16 -5.82
C HIS A 58 -7.27 0.50 -4.74
N VAL A 59 -5.95 0.37 -4.84
CA VAL A 59 -5.01 1.01 -3.91
C VAL A 59 -4.92 2.54 -4.06
N LEU A 60 -5.45 3.09 -5.14
CA LEU A 60 -5.56 4.54 -5.37
C LEU A 60 -6.88 5.10 -4.83
N GLY A 61 -7.91 4.25 -4.67
CA GLY A 61 -9.22 4.65 -4.17
C GLY A 61 -9.23 4.92 -2.68
N HIS A 62 -10.08 5.85 -2.25
CA HIS A 62 -10.34 6.14 -0.84
C HIS A 62 -11.82 6.45 -0.65
N ALA A 63 -12.39 6.02 0.47
CA ALA A 63 -13.81 6.20 0.77
C ALA A 63 -14.16 7.66 1.04
N ASP A 64 -13.23 8.38 1.67
CA ASP A 64 -13.40 9.78 2.05
C ASP A 64 -12.04 10.47 2.26
N TYR A 65 -12.09 11.78 2.55
CA TYR A 65 -10.90 12.60 2.78
C TYR A 65 -10.11 12.15 4.02
N THR A 66 -10.78 11.71 5.09
CA THR A 66 -10.11 11.25 6.32
C THR A 66 -9.31 9.98 6.06
N HIS A 67 -9.91 9.02 5.35
CA HIS A 67 -9.25 7.79 4.92
C HIS A 67 -8.05 8.09 4.01
N PHE A 68 -8.21 9.00 3.04
CA PHE A 68 -7.11 9.46 2.19
C PHE A 68 -5.97 10.07 3.00
N MET A 69 -6.26 11.02 3.89
CA MET A 69 -5.24 11.72 4.67
C MET A 69 -4.47 10.78 5.60
N SER A 70 -5.14 9.87 6.29
CA SER A 70 -4.48 8.92 7.18
C SER A 70 -3.48 8.02 6.45
N ASN A 71 -3.85 7.55 5.26
CA ASN A 71 -2.97 6.74 4.43
C ASN A 71 -1.82 7.56 3.82
N MET A 72 -2.14 8.72 3.22
CA MET A 72 -1.17 9.52 2.48
C MET A 72 -0.13 10.17 3.38
N MET A 73 -0.47 10.53 4.62
CA MET A 73 0.51 11.04 5.58
C MET A 73 1.61 10.00 5.85
N LEU A 74 1.23 8.76 6.14
CA LEU A 74 2.21 7.69 6.36
C LEU A 74 2.96 7.34 5.07
N PHE A 75 2.27 7.29 3.95
CA PHE A 75 2.86 7.00 2.64
C PHE A 75 3.94 8.02 2.26
N LEU A 76 3.69 9.33 2.47
CA LEU A 76 4.63 10.40 2.20
C LEU A 76 5.80 10.47 3.19
N VAL A 77 5.62 9.99 4.42
CA VAL A 77 6.71 9.91 5.42
C VAL A 77 7.63 8.72 5.15
N VAL A 78 7.05 7.56 4.87
CA VAL A 78 7.81 6.30 4.74
C VAL A 78 8.33 6.08 3.31
N GLY A 79 7.61 6.56 2.32
CA GLY A 79 7.90 6.30 0.90
C GLY A 79 9.22 6.87 0.40
N PRO A 80 9.51 8.18 0.57
CA PRO A 80 10.71 8.80 0.03
C PRO A 80 12.01 8.13 0.47
N PRO A 81 12.25 7.82 1.76
CA PRO A 81 13.44 7.08 2.18
C PRO A 81 13.57 5.70 1.55
N LEU A 82 12.44 5.01 1.30
CA LEU A 82 12.45 3.72 0.63
C LEU A 82 12.77 3.86 -0.87
N GLU A 83 12.20 4.87 -1.52
CA GLU A 83 12.49 5.15 -2.93
C GLU A 83 13.95 5.52 -3.15
N GLU A 84 14.54 6.34 -2.25
CA GLU A 84 15.97 6.67 -2.26
C GLU A 84 16.83 5.41 -2.07
N LYS A 85 16.46 4.54 -1.11
CA LYS A 85 17.25 3.35 -0.78
C LYS A 85 17.19 2.26 -1.85
N TYR A 86 16.03 1.95 -2.37
CA TYR A 86 15.81 0.81 -3.27
C TYR A 86 15.70 1.20 -4.74
N GLY A 87 15.48 2.47 -5.03
CA GLY A 87 15.24 3.03 -6.35
C GLY A 87 13.78 2.91 -6.79
N SER A 88 13.34 3.85 -7.63
CA SER A 88 11.97 4.01 -8.11
C SER A 88 11.39 2.73 -8.74
N LYS A 89 12.17 2.02 -9.57
CA LYS A 89 11.70 0.81 -10.26
C LYS A 89 11.34 -0.33 -9.30
N ARG A 90 12.17 -0.54 -8.25
CA ARG A 90 11.92 -1.60 -7.27
C ARG A 90 10.74 -1.23 -6.38
N LEU A 91 10.66 0.02 -5.93
CA LEU A 91 9.53 0.46 -5.11
C LEU A 91 8.21 0.36 -5.88
N LEU A 92 8.18 0.80 -7.14
CA LEU A 92 7.00 0.63 -8.01
C LEU A 92 6.62 -0.84 -8.17
N GLY A 93 7.60 -1.72 -8.39
CA GLY A 93 7.38 -3.17 -8.44
C GLY A 93 6.76 -3.73 -7.15
N CYS A 94 7.22 -3.26 -5.99
CA CYS A 94 6.64 -3.62 -4.69
C CYS A 94 5.18 -3.15 -4.56
N ILE A 95 4.89 -1.92 -4.94
CA ILE A 95 3.55 -1.35 -4.92
C ILE A 95 2.61 -2.15 -5.84
N VAL A 96 3.00 -2.37 -7.09
CA VAL A 96 2.18 -3.09 -8.09
C VAL A 96 1.93 -4.54 -7.67
N LEU A 97 2.96 -5.23 -7.17
CA LEU A 97 2.81 -6.61 -6.70
C LEU A 97 1.88 -6.69 -5.50
N THR A 98 2.03 -5.80 -4.52
CA THR A 98 1.15 -5.77 -3.34
C THR A 98 -0.29 -5.45 -3.74
N ALA A 99 -0.51 -4.48 -4.62
CA ALA A 99 -1.84 -4.16 -5.16
C ALA A 99 -2.47 -5.38 -5.83
N PHE A 100 -1.73 -6.04 -6.73
CA PHE A 100 -2.24 -7.23 -7.41
C PHE A 100 -2.59 -8.36 -6.44
N VAL A 101 -1.70 -8.68 -5.50
CA VAL A 101 -1.93 -9.78 -4.54
C VAL A 101 -3.12 -9.48 -3.65
N SER A 102 -3.23 -8.27 -3.09
CA SER A 102 -4.38 -7.89 -2.25
C SER A 102 -5.69 -7.87 -3.04
N GLY A 103 -5.69 -7.32 -4.25
CA GLY A 103 -6.85 -7.30 -5.13
C GLY A 103 -7.29 -8.71 -5.55
N LEU A 104 -6.34 -9.59 -5.84
CA LEU A 104 -6.63 -11.00 -6.20
C LEU A 104 -7.21 -11.77 -5.00
N VAL A 105 -6.63 -11.61 -3.82
CA VAL A 105 -7.14 -12.25 -2.59
C VAL A 105 -8.55 -11.76 -2.28
N GLN A 106 -8.79 -10.44 -2.34
CA GLN A 106 -10.13 -9.87 -2.19
C GLN A 106 -11.11 -10.50 -3.18
N PHE A 107 -10.74 -10.53 -4.46
CA PHE A 107 -11.59 -11.05 -5.52
C PHE A 107 -11.95 -12.53 -5.33
N ILE A 108 -11.01 -13.37 -4.88
CA ILE A 108 -11.22 -14.82 -4.74
C ILE A 108 -11.95 -15.15 -3.44
N PHE A 109 -11.51 -14.60 -2.32
CA PHE A 109 -11.92 -15.08 -1.00
C PHE A 109 -13.03 -14.25 -0.35
N PHE A 110 -13.31 -13.04 -0.82
CA PHE A 110 -14.31 -12.13 -0.24
C PHE A 110 -15.35 -11.64 -1.26
N PRO A 111 -16.15 -12.56 -1.83
CA PRO A 111 -17.07 -12.22 -2.93
C PRO A 111 -18.22 -11.29 -2.53
N ALA A 112 -18.53 -11.21 -1.23
CA ALA A 112 -19.65 -10.40 -0.70
C ALA A 112 -19.25 -8.97 -0.30
N THR A 113 -17.97 -8.62 -0.47
CA THR A 113 -17.43 -7.35 0.03
C THR A 113 -16.57 -6.67 -1.03
N ALA A 114 -16.20 -5.43 -0.77
CA ALA A 114 -15.39 -4.61 -1.65
C ALA A 114 -14.18 -4.07 -0.90
N LEU A 115 -13.06 -3.86 -1.61
CA LEU A 115 -11.82 -3.33 -1.05
C LEU A 115 -11.35 -2.12 -1.85
N LEU A 116 -10.97 -1.07 -1.15
CA LEU A 116 -10.26 0.10 -1.66
C LEU A 116 -9.34 0.68 -0.58
N GLY A 117 -8.29 1.35 -0.97
CA GLY A 117 -7.39 2.05 -0.06
C GLY A 117 -5.92 1.67 -0.20
N THR A 118 -5.06 2.61 0.16
CA THR A 118 -3.59 2.47 0.11
C THR A 118 -3.03 1.71 1.34
N SER A 119 -3.83 1.40 2.34
CA SER A 119 -3.37 0.90 3.65
C SER A 119 -2.50 -0.36 3.56
N GLY A 120 -2.83 -1.30 2.69
CA GLY A 120 -1.98 -2.48 2.42
C GLY A 120 -0.60 -2.12 1.88
N ILE A 121 -0.52 -1.10 1.01
CA ILE A 121 0.76 -0.56 0.51
C ILE A 121 1.54 0.14 1.63
N VAL A 122 0.86 0.94 2.45
CA VAL A 122 1.47 1.61 3.61
C VAL A 122 2.07 0.57 4.55
N PHE A 123 1.33 -0.48 4.86
CA PHE A 123 1.84 -1.53 5.73
C PHE A 123 3.02 -2.29 5.11
N MET A 124 2.95 -2.62 3.83
CA MET A 124 4.09 -3.16 3.08
C MET A 124 5.33 -2.27 3.23
N MET A 125 5.18 -0.95 3.04
CA MET A 125 6.29 0.00 3.15
C MET A 125 6.85 0.11 4.57
N ILE A 126 6.01 0.07 5.60
CA ILE A 126 6.44 0.08 7.01
C ILE A 126 7.29 -1.15 7.31
N VAL A 127 6.84 -2.34 6.92
CA VAL A 127 7.59 -3.58 7.12
C VAL A 127 8.89 -3.54 6.31
N LEU A 128 8.85 -3.11 5.07
CA LEU A 128 10.03 -2.97 4.21
C LEU A 128 11.04 -1.96 4.78
N SER A 129 10.58 -0.83 5.32
CA SER A 129 11.42 0.17 5.97
C SER A 129 12.10 -0.39 7.21
N SER A 130 11.38 -1.14 8.03
CA SER A 130 11.93 -1.78 9.23
C SER A 130 13.01 -2.81 8.87
N LEU A 131 12.78 -3.62 7.84
CA LEU A 131 13.77 -4.57 7.34
C LEU A 131 14.96 -3.88 6.66
N ALA A 132 14.75 -2.70 6.10
CA ALA A 132 15.80 -1.88 5.51
C ALA A 132 16.91 -1.49 6.52
N GLY A 133 16.57 -1.43 7.81
CA GLY A 133 17.48 -1.17 8.92
C GLY A 133 18.25 -2.39 9.43
N MET A 134 17.95 -3.60 8.96
CA MET A 134 18.63 -4.83 9.42
C MET A 134 20.13 -4.81 9.10
N ARG A 135 20.94 -5.05 10.13
CA ARG A 135 22.40 -5.24 10.04
C ARG A 135 22.79 -6.55 10.71
N ASN A 136 23.67 -7.30 10.08
CA ASN A 136 24.26 -8.53 10.66
C ASN A 136 23.24 -9.57 11.17
N GLY A 137 22.07 -9.70 10.50
CA GLY A 137 21.05 -10.66 10.88
C GLY A 137 20.22 -10.29 12.12
N SER A 138 20.39 -9.08 12.66
CA SER A 138 19.56 -8.59 13.79
C SER A 138 18.21 -8.10 13.31
N ILE A 139 17.15 -8.45 14.06
CA ILE A 139 15.80 -7.93 13.81
C ILE A 139 15.68 -6.55 14.47
N PRO A 140 15.34 -5.49 13.74
CA PRO A 140 15.14 -4.17 14.33
C PRO A 140 14.01 -4.18 15.36
N LEU A 141 14.24 -3.59 16.53
CA LEU A 141 13.19 -3.46 17.55
C LEU A 141 11.98 -2.67 17.00
N THR A 142 12.22 -1.68 16.13
CA THR A 142 11.15 -0.92 15.45
C THR A 142 10.22 -1.83 14.65
N LEU A 143 10.72 -2.86 13.98
CA LEU A 143 9.88 -3.84 13.28
C LEU A 143 8.97 -4.58 14.26
N ILE A 144 9.53 -5.02 15.40
CA ILE A 144 8.77 -5.73 16.43
C ILE A 144 7.66 -4.83 16.99
N VAL A 145 7.99 -3.58 17.33
CA VAL A 145 7.03 -2.60 17.86
C VAL A 145 5.94 -2.31 16.83
N VAL A 146 6.30 -2.05 15.57
CA VAL A 146 5.33 -1.78 14.50
C VAL A 146 4.40 -2.99 14.30
N VAL A 147 4.95 -4.20 14.22
CA VAL A 147 4.14 -5.43 14.07
C VAL A 147 3.18 -5.59 15.25
N ILE A 148 3.63 -5.38 16.49
CA ILE A 148 2.78 -5.48 17.68
C ILE A 148 1.68 -4.42 17.66
N LEU A 149 2.01 -3.16 17.39
CA LEU A 149 1.04 -2.06 17.38
C LEU A 149 0.01 -2.23 16.26
N TYR A 150 0.47 -2.63 15.07
CA TYR A 150 -0.41 -2.81 13.92
C TYR A 150 -1.29 -4.05 14.06
N LEU A 151 -0.71 -5.22 14.34
CA LEU A 151 -1.51 -6.43 14.58
C LEU A 151 -2.38 -6.31 15.83
N GLY A 152 -1.90 -5.62 16.88
CA GLY A 152 -2.68 -5.32 18.06
C GLY A 152 -3.90 -4.44 17.74
N GLY A 153 -3.74 -3.39 16.95
CA GLY A 153 -4.82 -2.56 16.44
C GLY A 153 -5.82 -3.37 15.62
N GLU A 154 -5.34 -4.16 14.66
CA GLU A 154 -6.17 -5.02 13.81
C GLU A 154 -6.96 -6.07 14.62
N ILE A 155 -6.38 -6.64 15.68
CA ILE A 155 -7.10 -7.57 16.58
C ILE A 155 -8.19 -6.83 17.34
N VAL A 156 -7.92 -5.62 17.83
CA VAL A 156 -8.92 -4.80 18.51
C VAL A 156 -10.06 -4.45 17.54
N ASP A 157 -9.76 -4.03 16.33
CA ASP A 157 -10.74 -3.70 15.29
C ASP A 157 -11.55 -4.93 14.86
N ALA A 158 -10.91 -6.12 14.77
CA ALA A 158 -11.58 -7.39 14.48
C ALA A 158 -12.63 -7.75 15.54
N VAL A 159 -12.32 -7.49 16.79
CA VAL A 159 -13.21 -7.81 17.91
C VAL A 159 -14.33 -6.76 18.05
N THR A 160 -14.05 -5.49 17.70
CA THR A 160 -14.97 -4.38 17.95
C THR A 160 -15.79 -3.94 16.74
N ALA A 161 -15.25 -4.02 15.52
CA ALA A 161 -15.82 -3.39 14.31
C ALA A 161 -16.40 -4.34 13.26
N GLN A 162 -16.38 -5.64 13.43
CA GLN A 162 -16.89 -6.65 12.45
C GLN A 162 -16.34 -6.52 11.00
N ASP A 163 -15.23 -5.81 10.77
CA ASP A 163 -14.64 -5.64 9.44
C ASP A 163 -13.34 -6.45 9.30
N ASN A 164 -13.51 -7.71 8.91
CA ASN A 164 -12.38 -8.64 8.71
C ASN A 164 -11.56 -8.39 7.43
N ILE A 165 -11.96 -7.44 6.56
CA ILE A 165 -11.38 -7.26 5.22
C ILE A 165 -10.15 -6.38 5.26
N SER A 166 -10.24 -5.28 6.00
CA SER A 166 -9.15 -4.35 6.24
C SER A 166 -7.92 -5.07 6.80
N GLN A 167 -8.14 -5.93 7.79
CA GLN A 167 -7.12 -6.72 8.49
C GLN A 167 -6.33 -7.65 7.56
N LEU A 168 -7.03 -8.40 6.72
CA LEU A 168 -6.35 -9.31 5.79
C LEU A 168 -5.50 -8.55 4.79
N THR A 169 -5.94 -7.38 4.32
CA THR A 169 -5.18 -6.53 3.40
C THR A 169 -3.87 -6.05 4.05
N HIS A 170 -3.91 -5.72 5.33
CA HIS A 170 -2.71 -5.35 6.08
C HIS A 170 -1.76 -6.54 6.27
N ILE A 171 -2.27 -7.71 6.59
CA ILE A 171 -1.47 -8.95 6.68
C ILE A 171 -0.80 -9.25 5.34
N ILE A 172 -1.53 -9.15 4.23
CA ILE A 172 -0.98 -9.34 2.88
C ILE A 172 0.11 -8.31 2.59
N GLY A 173 -0.15 -7.03 2.87
CA GLY A 173 0.84 -5.97 2.74
C GLY A 173 2.11 -6.27 3.52
N GLY A 174 1.98 -6.67 4.79
CA GLY A 174 3.09 -7.06 5.64
C GLY A 174 3.89 -8.25 5.09
N LEU A 175 3.21 -9.29 4.63
CA LEU A 175 3.85 -10.46 4.01
C LEU A 175 4.59 -10.08 2.73
N CYS A 176 3.99 -9.26 1.87
CA CYS A 176 4.65 -8.73 0.68
C CYS A 176 5.89 -7.91 1.05
N GLY A 177 5.78 -7.01 2.04
CA GLY A 177 6.90 -6.21 2.53
C GLY A 177 8.03 -7.05 3.09
N ALA A 178 7.71 -8.08 3.88
CA ALA A 178 8.69 -9.02 4.43
C ALA A 178 9.39 -9.81 3.32
N ALA A 179 8.64 -10.43 2.41
CA ALA A 179 9.20 -11.22 1.31
C ALA A 179 10.13 -10.39 0.41
N MET A 180 9.70 -9.17 0.05
CA MET A 180 10.50 -8.26 -0.77
C MET A 180 11.72 -7.72 -0.02
N GLY A 181 11.57 -7.38 1.26
CA GLY A 181 12.67 -6.93 2.10
C GLY A 181 13.76 -7.99 2.22
N PHE A 182 13.40 -9.24 2.47
CA PHE A 182 14.36 -10.34 2.48
C PHE A 182 15.00 -10.60 1.11
N ALA A 183 14.23 -10.53 0.03
CA ALA A 183 14.74 -10.70 -1.33
C ALA A 183 15.77 -9.61 -1.69
N MET A 184 15.51 -8.35 -1.31
CA MET A 184 16.37 -7.21 -1.58
C MET A 184 17.56 -7.07 -0.62
N SER A 185 17.51 -7.69 0.56
CA SER A 185 18.59 -7.67 1.56
C SER A 185 19.67 -8.71 1.28
N ARG A 186 19.48 -9.65 0.34
CA ARG A 186 20.50 -10.63 -0.02
C ARG A 186 21.70 -9.91 -0.66
N PRO A 187 22.92 -10.10 -0.13
CA PRO A 187 24.12 -9.53 -0.75
C PRO A 187 24.23 -10.08 -2.19
N HIS A 188 24.42 -9.16 -3.15
CA HIS A 188 24.78 -9.55 -4.51
C HIS A 188 26.08 -10.38 -4.40
N ARG A 189 26.01 -11.68 -4.58
CA ARG A 189 27.21 -12.49 -4.83
C ARG A 189 27.86 -11.91 -6.09
N ARG A 190 28.92 -11.11 -5.89
CA ARG A 190 29.78 -10.72 -7.02
C ARG A 190 30.30 -12.02 -7.62
N ARG A 191 29.86 -12.32 -8.84
CA ARG A 191 30.54 -13.29 -9.71
C ARG A 191 31.75 -12.61 -10.34
#